data_80473a4aeb93a3ff019583c89b3102e9
#
_entry.id   80473a4aeb93a3ff019583c89b3102e9
#
_cell.length_a   1.000
_cell.length_b   1.000
_cell.length_c   1.000
_cell.angle_alpha   90.00
_cell.angle_beta   90.00
_cell.angle_gamma   90.00
#
_symmetry.space_group_name_H-M   'P 1'
#
loop_
_entity.id
_entity.type
_entity.pdbx_description
1 polymer ?
#
loop_
_entity_poly.entity_id
_entity_poly.type
_entity_poly.pdbx_seq_one_letter_code
_entity_poly.pdbx_strand_id
1 'polypeptide(L)'
;MDGHGGGVGGYVAEALARSGVGSFVLVDDDKVCLTNINRQIIATRKTIGQYKAEVMRDRILEINPDAQVEVRKCFYLPENADEFDFTEYSYVVDAVDTVTAKLEIIMRAISCEIPVISSMGAGNKLDPTQFHVTDIYKTSMCPLAKVMRRELKKRGVKKLKVVYS
;
A
#
# COMPACT_ATOMS: atom_id res chain seq x y z
N MET A 1 -5.04 -17.86 1.63
CA MET A 1 -3.98 -17.10 0.93
C MET A 1 -3.92 -15.75 1.60
N ASP A 2 -2.86 -15.52 2.31
CA ASP A 2 -2.79 -14.40 3.25
C ASP A 2 -2.55 -13.11 2.50
N GLY A 3 -3.50 -12.18 2.57
CA GLY A 3 -3.35 -10.82 2.05
C GLY A 3 -2.11 -10.17 2.68
N HIS A 4 -1.11 -9.83 1.87
CA HIS A 4 0.21 -9.40 2.35
C HIS A 4 0.38 -7.88 2.40
N GLY A 5 -0.69 -7.11 2.15
CA GLY A 5 -0.64 -5.64 2.11
C GLY A 5 -0.16 -4.98 3.41
N GLY A 6 -0.47 -5.58 4.55
CA GLY A 6 -0.11 -5.03 5.86
C GLY A 6 1.40 -5.01 6.19
N GLY A 7 2.24 -5.71 5.43
CA GLY A 7 3.69 -5.68 5.62
C GLY A 7 4.29 -4.35 5.19
N VAL A 8 4.25 -4.07 3.90
CA VAL A 8 4.83 -2.85 3.32
C VAL A 8 4.06 -1.61 3.76
N GLY A 9 2.71 -1.63 3.66
CA GLY A 9 1.86 -0.49 3.99
C GLY A 9 2.02 -0.01 5.44
N GLY A 10 2.19 -0.93 6.39
CA GLY A 10 2.41 -0.60 7.79
C GLY A 10 3.70 0.20 8.02
N TYR A 11 4.80 -0.21 7.42
CA TYR A 11 6.07 0.53 7.52
C TYR A 11 6.01 1.89 6.83
N VAL A 12 5.33 2.00 5.70
CA VAL A 12 5.11 3.28 5.02
C VAL A 12 4.31 4.24 5.89
N ALA A 13 3.18 3.78 6.44
CA ALA A 13 2.34 4.60 7.31
C ALA A 13 3.10 5.09 8.56
N GLU A 14 3.89 4.23 9.19
CA GLU A 14 4.74 4.62 10.31
C GLU A 14 5.79 5.67 9.93
N ALA A 15 6.49 5.46 8.84
CA ALA A 15 7.51 6.41 8.36
C ALA A 15 6.89 7.79 8.05
N LEU A 16 5.73 7.81 7.42
CA LEU A 16 5.01 9.05 7.11
C LEU A 16 4.51 9.76 8.36
N ALA A 17 3.98 9.03 9.35
CA ALA A 17 3.55 9.60 10.63
C ALA A 17 4.73 10.26 11.36
N ARG A 18 5.89 9.59 11.42
CA ARG A 18 7.13 10.13 12.01
C ARG A 18 7.70 11.31 11.24
N SER A 19 7.39 11.41 9.94
CA SER A 19 7.78 12.54 9.09
C SER A 19 6.80 13.74 9.17
N GLY A 20 5.78 13.66 10.02
CA GLY A 20 4.85 14.76 10.26
C GLY A 20 3.64 14.80 9.31
N VAL A 21 3.37 13.74 8.55
CA VAL A 21 2.11 13.68 7.78
C VAL A 21 0.94 13.68 8.74
N GLY A 22 0.01 14.59 8.52
CA GLY A 22 -1.10 14.87 9.45
C GLY A 22 -2.43 14.24 9.06
N SER A 23 -2.59 13.67 7.87
CA SER A 23 -3.86 13.06 7.45
C SER A 23 -3.63 11.74 6.71
N PHE A 24 -4.39 10.71 7.10
CA PHE A 24 -4.28 9.36 6.55
C PHE A 24 -5.65 8.76 6.26
N VAL A 25 -5.77 8.05 5.15
CA VAL A 25 -6.85 7.10 4.89
C VAL A 25 -6.23 5.71 4.76
N LEU A 26 -6.56 4.82 5.69
CA LEU A 26 -6.06 3.46 5.76
C LEU A 26 -7.13 2.48 5.27
N VAL A 27 -6.79 1.70 4.26
CA VAL A 27 -7.73 0.74 3.65
C VAL A 27 -7.14 -0.66 3.78
N ASP A 28 -7.72 -1.48 4.63
CA ASP A 28 -7.34 -2.88 4.84
C ASP A 28 -8.46 -3.56 5.64
N ASP A 29 -8.94 -4.72 5.23
CA ASP A 29 -9.96 -5.47 5.98
C ASP A 29 -9.41 -6.68 6.73
N ASP A 30 -8.12 -6.94 6.61
CA ASP A 30 -7.45 -8.03 7.28
C ASP A 30 -7.35 -7.82 8.80
N LYS A 31 -7.33 -8.94 9.51
CA LYS A 31 -6.95 -8.98 10.93
C LYS A 31 -5.50 -9.42 11.11
N VAL A 32 -4.91 -8.95 12.17
CA VAL A 32 -3.56 -9.39 12.57
C VAL A 32 -3.60 -10.87 12.94
N CYS A 33 -2.75 -11.66 12.31
CA CYS A 33 -2.56 -13.09 12.57
C CYS A 33 -1.21 -13.35 13.22
N LEU A 34 -1.08 -14.48 13.92
CA LEU A 34 0.17 -14.91 14.53
C LEU A 34 1.33 -14.96 13.52
N THR A 35 1.06 -15.42 12.31
CA THR A 35 2.04 -15.52 11.21
C THR A 35 2.51 -14.18 10.68
N ASN A 36 1.89 -13.08 11.06
CA ASN A 36 2.30 -11.73 10.65
C ASN A 36 3.43 -11.16 11.53
N ILE A 37 3.63 -11.70 12.72
CA ILE A 37 4.60 -11.18 13.73
C ILE A 37 6.03 -11.13 13.18
N ASN A 38 6.38 -12.03 12.28
CA ASN A 38 7.73 -12.14 11.73
C ASN A 38 8.11 -10.97 10.78
N ARG A 39 7.14 -10.16 10.30
CA ARG A 39 7.42 -9.14 9.28
C ARG A 39 6.54 -7.88 9.30
N GLN A 40 5.44 -7.87 10.05
CA GLN A 40 4.52 -6.73 10.09
C GLN A 40 4.70 -5.94 11.40
N ILE A 41 4.99 -4.64 11.26
CA ILE A 41 5.29 -3.78 12.42
C ILE A 41 4.13 -3.67 13.42
N ILE A 42 2.89 -3.78 12.92
CA ILE A 42 1.67 -3.73 13.73
C ILE A 42 1.35 -5.06 14.43
N ALA A 43 2.00 -6.15 14.01
CA ALA A 43 1.69 -7.47 14.50
C ALA A 43 2.50 -7.79 15.75
N THR A 44 1.82 -7.85 16.87
CA THR A 44 2.34 -8.28 18.18
C THR A 44 1.38 -9.28 18.79
N ARG A 45 1.80 -9.98 19.86
CA ARG A 45 0.91 -10.88 20.58
C ARG A 45 -0.34 -10.18 21.15
N LYS A 46 -0.24 -8.86 21.43
CA LYS A 46 -1.36 -8.05 21.96
C LYS A 46 -2.35 -7.65 20.87
N THR A 47 -1.92 -7.59 19.62
CA THR A 47 -2.75 -7.10 18.50
C THR A 47 -3.38 -8.21 17.66
N ILE A 48 -3.04 -9.49 17.92
CA ILE A 48 -3.64 -10.64 17.22
C ILE A 48 -5.16 -10.58 17.31
N GLY A 49 -5.84 -10.76 16.16
CA GLY A 49 -7.29 -10.73 16.01
C GLY A 49 -7.90 -9.34 15.83
N GLN A 50 -7.14 -8.26 16.03
CA GLN A 50 -7.59 -6.89 15.75
C GLN A 50 -7.45 -6.57 14.26
N TYR A 51 -8.24 -5.64 13.74
CA TYR A 51 -8.10 -5.17 12.36
C TYR A 51 -6.79 -4.42 12.16
N LYS A 52 -6.06 -4.75 11.10
CA LYS A 52 -4.74 -4.15 10.80
C LYS A 52 -4.83 -2.62 10.66
N ALA A 53 -5.85 -2.13 9.97
CA ALA A 53 -6.04 -0.70 9.79
C ALA A 53 -6.33 0.04 11.11
N GLU A 54 -7.05 -0.57 12.04
CA GLU A 54 -7.30 0.00 13.37
C GLU A 54 -6.03 0.04 14.22
N VAL A 55 -5.27 -1.06 14.25
CA VAL A 55 -3.98 -1.12 14.96
C VAL A 55 -3.00 -0.09 14.40
N MET A 56 -2.98 0.10 13.08
CA MET A 56 -2.12 1.11 12.46
C MET A 56 -2.57 2.54 12.79
N ARG A 57 -3.89 2.82 12.81
CA ARG A 57 -4.43 4.10 13.28
C ARG A 57 -3.96 4.42 14.69
N ASP A 58 -4.14 3.48 15.61
CA ASP A 58 -3.76 3.69 17.02
C ASP A 58 -2.26 3.96 17.15
N ARG A 59 -1.45 3.25 16.38
CA ARG A 59 0.00 3.47 16.31
C ARG A 59 0.37 4.83 15.74
N ILE A 60 -0.32 5.30 14.69
CA ILE A 60 -0.11 6.65 14.14
C ILE A 60 -0.43 7.71 15.20
N LEU A 61 -1.54 7.56 15.93
CA LEU A 61 -1.95 8.50 16.97
C LEU A 61 -1.02 8.51 18.18
N GLU A 62 -0.35 7.39 18.49
CA GLU A 62 0.71 7.35 19.50
C GLU A 62 1.97 8.13 19.05
N ILE A 63 2.24 8.19 17.74
CA ILE A 63 3.38 8.90 17.16
C ILE A 63 3.05 10.38 16.94
N ASN A 64 1.89 10.65 16.38
CA ASN A 64 1.40 11.99 16.05
C ASN A 64 -0.05 12.14 16.54
N PRO A 65 -0.26 12.60 17.77
CA PRO A 65 -1.62 12.71 18.36
C PRO A 65 -2.55 13.65 17.61
N ASP A 66 -2.02 14.59 16.84
CA ASP A 66 -2.82 15.57 16.07
C ASP A 66 -3.20 15.03 14.68
N ALA A 67 -2.76 13.84 14.31
CA ALA A 67 -3.09 13.25 13.01
C ALA A 67 -4.57 12.90 12.89
N GLN A 68 -5.13 13.15 11.72
CA GLN A 68 -6.46 12.67 11.34
C GLN A 68 -6.34 11.35 10.61
N VAL A 69 -6.92 10.28 11.15
CA VAL A 69 -6.79 8.94 10.58
C VAL A 69 -8.16 8.34 10.33
N GLU A 70 -8.54 8.23 9.08
CA GLU A 70 -9.72 7.53 8.63
C GLU A 70 -9.38 6.06 8.38
N VAL A 71 -10.23 5.14 8.85
CA VAL A 71 -10.08 3.69 8.66
C VAL A 71 -11.24 3.16 7.82
N ARG A 72 -10.90 2.50 6.73
CA ARG A 72 -11.82 1.77 5.86
C ARG A 72 -11.52 0.27 5.97
N LYS A 73 -12.39 -0.47 6.66
CA LYS A 73 -12.27 -1.93 6.85
C LYS A 73 -12.91 -2.66 5.67
N CYS A 74 -12.30 -2.55 4.52
CA CYS A 74 -12.75 -3.18 3.29
C CYS A 74 -11.58 -3.54 2.39
N PHE A 75 -11.78 -4.50 1.50
CA PHE A 75 -10.92 -4.65 0.34
C PHE A 75 -11.18 -3.50 -0.63
N TYR A 76 -10.12 -2.98 -1.21
CA TYR A 76 -10.27 -2.07 -2.34
C TYR A 76 -10.50 -2.89 -3.62
N LEU A 77 -11.67 -2.75 -4.20
CA LEU A 77 -12.13 -3.47 -5.38
C LEU A 77 -12.72 -2.48 -6.40
N PRO A 78 -12.77 -2.81 -7.70
CA PRO A 78 -13.43 -1.97 -8.69
C PRO A 78 -14.88 -1.63 -8.34
N GLU A 79 -15.59 -2.55 -7.67
CA GLU A 79 -16.99 -2.41 -7.30
C GLU A 79 -17.25 -1.35 -6.21
N ASN A 80 -16.28 -1.11 -5.33
CA ASN A 80 -16.38 -0.11 -4.25
C ASN A 80 -15.46 1.10 -4.45
N ALA A 81 -14.75 1.13 -5.56
CA ALA A 81 -13.76 2.17 -5.83
C ALA A 81 -14.39 3.58 -5.89
N ASP A 82 -15.68 3.71 -6.23
CA ASP A 82 -16.40 4.99 -6.27
C ASP A 82 -16.71 5.55 -4.88
N GLU A 83 -16.54 4.75 -3.81
CA GLU A 83 -16.66 5.21 -2.42
C GLU A 83 -15.43 6.02 -1.96
N PHE A 84 -14.37 6.05 -2.77
CA PHE A 84 -13.12 6.75 -2.48
C PHE A 84 -12.96 7.94 -3.40
N ASP A 85 -13.05 9.14 -2.86
CA ASP A 85 -12.78 10.37 -3.62
C ASP A 85 -11.27 10.63 -3.68
N PHE A 86 -10.65 10.21 -4.76
CA PHE A 86 -9.21 10.40 -4.97
C PHE A 86 -8.81 11.88 -5.08
N THR A 87 -9.75 12.78 -5.40
CA THR A 87 -9.45 14.21 -5.50
C THR A 87 -9.11 14.86 -4.16
N GLU A 88 -9.51 14.22 -3.05
CA GLU A 88 -9.19 14.66 -1.69
C GLU A 88 -7.78 14.26 -1.23
N TYR A 89 -7.10 13.38 -1.97
CA TYR A 89 -5.80 12.84 -1.57
C TYR A 89 -4.65 13.63 -2.21
N SER A 90 -3.63 13.95 -1.42
CA SER A 90 -2.40 14.57 -1.92
C SER A 90 -1.44 13.54 -2.53
N TYR A 91 -1.53 12.29 -2.11
CA TYR A 91 -0.66 11.20 -2.54
C TYR A 91 -1.30 9.84 -2.31
N VAL A 92 -1.07 8.91 -3.19
CA VAL A 92 -1.56 7.52 -3.06
C VAL A 92 -0.38 6.55 -2.96
N VAL A 93 -0.44 5.66 -1.97
CA VAL A 93 0.51 4.55 -1.82
C VAL A 93 -0.23 3.25 -2.06
N ASP A 94 0.11 2.57 -3.13
CA ASP A 94 -0.41 1.25 -3.43
C ASP A 94 0.54 0.18 -2.87
N ALA A 95 0.09 -0.50 -1.82
CA ALA A 95 0.75 -1.63 -1.18
C ALA A 95 -0.14 -2.88 -1.16
N VAL A 96 -1.16 -2.95 -2.01
CA VAL A 96 -2.03 -4.14 -2.13
C VAL A 96 -1.35 -5.25 -2.95
N ASP A 97 -1.82 -6.48 -2.79
CA ASP A 97 -1.16 -7.64 -3.42
C ASP A 97 -1.82 -8.08 -4.73
N THR A 98 -3.09 -7.76 -4.94
CA THR A 98 -3.83 -8.21 -6.12
C THR A 98 -3.61 -7.27 -7.31
N VAL A 99 -3.36 -7.85 -8.49
CA VAL A 99 -3.16 -7.09 -9.73
C VAL A 99 -4.39 -6.23 -10.07
N THR A 100 -5.58 -6.76 -9.88
CA THR A 100 -6.84 -6.04 -10.17
C THR A 100 -6.96 -4.77 -9.34
N ALA A 101 -6.77 -4.87 -8.01
CA ALA A 101 -6.84 -3.71 -7.14
C ALA A 101 -5.71 -2.69 -7.43
N LYS A 102 -4.48 -3.18 -7.68
CA LYS A 102 -3.37 -2.31 -8.10
C LYS A 102 -3.70 -1.49 -9.34
N LEU A 103 -4.21 -2.14 -10.35
CA LEU A 103 -4.58 -1.47 -11.60
C LEU A 103 -5.66 -0.42 -11.38
N GLU A 104 -6.69 -0.74 -10.62
CA GLU A 104 -7.77 0.20 -10.30
C GLU A 104 -7.26 1.43 -9.54
N ILE A 105 -6.49 1.23 -8.46
CA ILE A 105 -5.88 2.32 -7.69
C ILE A 105 -5.02 3.22 -8.56
N ILE A 106 -4.14 2.62 -9.37
CA ILE A 106 -3.23 3.36 -10.24
C ILE A 106 -3.98 4.15 -11.30
N MET A 107 -4.96 3.54 -11.96
CA MET A 107 -5.74 4.20 -13.00
C MET A 107 -6.55 5.37 -12.45
N ARG A 108 -7.16 5.22 -11.27
CA ARG A 108 -7.88 6.32 -10.61
C ARG A 108 -6.96 7.44 -10.18
N ALA A 109 -5.84 7.14 -9.55
CA ALA A 109 -4.85 8.16 -9.17
C ALA A 109 -4.38 8.95 -10.39
N ILE A 110 -4.11 8.28 -11.52
CA ILE A 110 -3.71 8.93 -12.77
C ILE A 110 -4.85 9.79 -13.34
N SER A 111 -6.09 9.29 -13.35
CA SER A 111 -7.24 10.05 -13.88
C SER A 111 -7.56 11.29 -13.07
N CYS A 112 -7.29 11.27 -11.76
CA CYS A 112 -7.43 12.41 -10.86
C CYS A 112 -6.16 13.28 -10.78
N GLU A 113 -5.11 12.95 -11.55
CA GLU A 113 -3.81 13.64 -11.52
C GLU A 113 -3.12 13.61 -10.14
N ILE A 114 -3.41 12.60 -9.32
CA ILE A 114 -2.82 12.44 -7.99
C ILE A 114 -1.53 11.59 -8.09
N PRO A 115 -0.42 12.05 -7.49
CA PRO A 115 0.81 11.27 -7.44
C PRO A 115 0.61 9.91 -6.78
N VAL A 116 1.15 8.86 -7.38
CA VAL A 116 1.04 7.49 -6.88
C VAL A 116 2.39 6.78 -6.92
N ILE A 117 2.66 5.98 -5.89
CA ILE A 117 3.75 5.01 -5.87
C ILE A 117 3.18 3.61 -5.59
N SER A 118 3.63 2.63 -6.35
CA SER A 118 3.17 1.25 -6.21
C SER A 118 4.32 0.34 -5.77
N SER A 119 4.09 -0.42 -4.70
CA SER A 119 5.02 -1.47 -4.28
C SER A 119 4.81 -2.73 -5.11
N MET A 120 5.88 -3.23 -5.69
CA MET A 120 5.90 -4.55 -6.32
C MET A 120 6.09 -5.64 -5.27
N GLY A 121 6.25 -6.89 -5.67
CA GLY A 121 6.42 -8.01 -4.73
C GLY A 121 7.67 -7.86 -3.87
N ALA A 122 7.50 -7.88 -2.55
CA ALA A 122 8.58 -7.82 -1.56
C ALA A 122 8.85 -9.16 -0.86
N GLY A 123 8.07 -10.19 -1.14
CA GLY A 123 8.23 -11.52 -0.56
C GLY A 123 9.52 -12.21 -1.01
N ASN A 124 10.18 -12.93 -0.09
CA ASN A 124 11.44 -13.65 -0.32
C ASN A 124 12.61 -12.76 -0.76
N LYS A 125 12.59 -11.47 -0.41
CA LYS A 125 13.67 -10.52 -0.67
C LYS A 125 14.51 -10.36 0.59
N LEU A 126 15.65 -11.04 0.64
CA LEU A 126 16.51 -11.09 1.83
C LEU A 126 17.47 -9.91 1.94
N ASP A 127 17.84 -9.33 0.80
CA ASP A 127 18.77 -8.20 0.75
C ASP A 127 18.01 -6.89 0.53
N PRO A 128 17.86 -6.05 1.57
CA PRO A 128 17.15 -4.78 1.46
C PRO A 128 17.84 -3.77 0.54
N THR A 129 19.13 -3.94 0.27
CA THR A 129 19.89 -3.04 -0.63
C THR A 129 19.51 -3.21 -2.09
N GLN A 130 18.80 -4.29 -2.43
CA GLN A 130 18.33 -4.57 -3.79
C GLN A 130 16.99 -3.91 -4.12
N PHE A 131 16.37 -3.19 -3.16
CA PHE A 131 15.16 -2.43 -3.44
C PHE A 131 15.50 -1.12 -4.15
N HIS A 132 14.82 -0.88 -5.28
CA HIS A 132 14.98 0.31 -6.09
C HIS A 132 13.67 1.06 -6.27
N VAL A 133 13.73 2.38 -6.21
CA VAL A 133 12.64 3.27 -6.64
C VAL A 133 12.90 3.67 -8.08
N THR A 134 12.00 3.32 -8.99
CA THR A 134 12.18 3.59 -10.42
C THR A 134 10.84 3.71 -11.15
N ASP A 135 10.90 3.91 -12.46
CA ASP A 135 9.73 3.79 -13.32
C ASP A 135 9.43 2.30 -13.61
N ILE A 136 8.14 1.93 -13.67
CA ILE A 136 7.69 0.56 -13.93
C ILE A 136 8.33 -0.03 -15.20
N TYR A 137 8.54 0.77 -16.22
CA TYR A 137 9.11 0.33 -17.51
C TYR A 137 10.63 0.11 -17.46
N LYS A 138 11.29 0.54 -16.38
CA LYS A 138 12.73 0.28 -16.13
C LYS A 138 12.97 -0.91 -15.19
N THR A 139 11.90 -1.58 -14.74
CA THR A 139 12.02 -2.74 -13.84
C THR A 139 12.45 -3.99 -14.60
N SER A 140 13.16 -4.89 -13.91
CA SER A 140 13.61 -6.18 -14.41
C SER A 140 13.39 -7.28 -13.38
N MET A 141 13.48 -8.55 -13.75
CA MET A 141 13.50 -9.72 -12.88
C MET A 141 12.28 -9.94 -11.95
N CYS A 142 11.41 -8.96 -11.73
CA CYS A 142 10.24 -9.06 -10.87
C CYS A 142 9.02 -9.57 -11.66
N PRO A 143 8.44 -10.74 -11.34
CA PRO A 143 7.28 -11.29 -12.04
C PRO A 143 6.04 -10.38 -11.97
N LEU A 144 5.75 -9.79 -10.80
CA LEU A 144 4.62 -8.87 -10.63
C LEU A 144 4.82 -7.62 -11.49
N ALA A 145 6.01 -7.03 -11.48
CA ALA A 145 6.30 -5.87 -12.31
C ALA A 145 6.16 -6.18 -13.82
N LYS A 146 6.50 -7.41 -14.26
CA LYS A 146 6.28 -7.85 -15.64
C LYS A 146 4.80 -7.86 -16.02
N VAL A 147 3.94 -8.36 -15.14
CA VAL A 147 2.48 -8.36 -15.37
C VAL A 147 1.95 -6.92 -15.38
N MET A 148 2.33 -6.11 -14.40
CA MET A 148 1.90 -4.72 -14.28
C MET A 148 2.32 -3.89 -15.51
N ARG A 149 3.57 -4.02 -15.99
CA ARG A 149 4.03 -3.35 -17.23
C ARG A 149 3.13 -3.65 -18.41
N ARG A 150 2.79 -4.93 -18.61
CA ARG A 150 1.93 -5.35 -19.72
C ARG A 150 0.54 -4.74 -19.62
N GLU A 151 -0.07 -4.82 -18.45
CA GLU A 151 -1.44 -4.36 -18.23
C GLU A 151 -1.55 -2.82 -18.26
N LEU A 152 -0.58 -2.12 -17.69
CA LEU A 152 -0.52 -0.65 -17.72
C LEU A 152 -0.26 -0.11 -19.14
N LYS A 153 0.60 -0.79 -19.92
CA LYS A 153 0.85 -0.42 -21.32
C LYS A 153 -0.41 -0.52 -22.17
N LYS A 154 -1.23 -1.57 -21.99
CA LYS A 154 -2.53 -1.72 -22.68
C LYS A 154 -3.50 -0.58 -22.35
N ARG A 155 -3.38 0.02 -21.16
CA ARG A 155 -4.21 1.12 -20.65
C ARG A 155 -3.62 2.50 -20.96
N GLY A 156 -2.53 2.57 -21.71
CA GLY A 156 -1.92 3.83 -22.15
C GLY A 156 -1.12 4.55 -21.05
N VAL A 157 -0.82 3.90 -19.93
CA VAL A 157 0.00 4.49 -18.86
C VAL A 157 1.44 4.58 -19.34
N LYS A 158 2.00 5.79 -19.36
CA LYS A 158 3.35 6.06 -19.89
C LYS A 158 4.45 5.95 -18.83
N LYS A 159 4.11 6.17 -17.57
CA LYS A 159 5.05 6.10 -16.44
C LYS A 159 4.31 5.77 -15.15
N LEU A 160 4.99 5.09 -14.25
CA LEU A 160 4.52 4.85 -12.89
C LEU A 160 5.73 4.68 -11.97
N LYS A 161 5.75 5.43 -10.88
CA LYS A 161 6.77 5.25 -9.83
C LYS A 161 6.50 3.96 -9.06
N VAL A 162 7.50 3.11 -8.95
CA VAL A 162 7.39 1.83 -8.22
C VAL A 162 8.59 1.59 -7.32
N VAL A 163 8.37 0.77 -6.29
CA VAL A 163 9.43 0.13 -5.50
C VAL A 163 9.46 -1.34 -5.88
N TYR A 164 10.62 -1.85 -6.23
CA TYR A 164 10.81 -3.25 -6.61
C TYR A 164 12.18 -3.78 -6.25
N SER A 165 12.33 -5.11 -6.23
CA SER A 165 13.60 -5.81 -6.11
C SER A 165 13.62 -7.01 -7.05
#